data_32f57a292d3d477456f1fa03862fe4b0
#
_entry.id   32f57a292d3d477456f1fa03862fe4b0
#
_cell.length_a   1.000
_cell.length_b   1.000
_cell.length_c   1.000
_cell.angle_alpha   90.00
_cell.angle_beta   90.00
_cell.angle_gamma   90.00
#
_symmetry.space_group_name_H-M   'P 1'
#
loop_
_entity.id
_entity.type
_entity.pdbx_description
1 polymer ?
#
loop_
_entity_poly.entity_id
_entity_poly.type
_entity_poly.pdbx_seq_one_letter_code
_entity_poly.pdbx_strand_id
1 'polypeptide(L)'
;MGNRDLALENHDYPDFLSYCVGLDDGLAWSLPESLPLIERHLKRQNCVGIKLYPGYCHYYVGDEMFAPLYELAGFFQKPVAIHTGETAGQLGRLKYSHPLTVDDAASRFPHVQFVLCHFGNPWLVDAAAVLAKNENVAADLSGLLEGQPNLEEIFRDSAGYIAQLQTWLQYAGAYDRILYGTDWPIIHIKTYLAFIRRLIPEKYHEAVFFENANRIYRLGL
;
A
#
# COMPACT_ATOMS: atom_id res chain seq x y z
N MET A 1 2.11 -5.95 7.07
CA MET A 1 0.68 -6.32 6.88
C MET A 1 -0.15 -5.60 7.94
N GLY A 2 -1.37 -5.14 7.59
CA GLY A 2 -2.28 -4.61 8.59
C GLY A 2 -2.79 -5.74 9.49
N ASN A 3 -2.85 -5.52 10.79
CA ASN A 3 -3.49 -6.45 11.71
C ASN A 3 -5.01 -6.33 11.56
N ARG A 4 -5.68 -7.44 11.22
CA ARG A 4 -7.12 -7.52 10.98
C ARG A 4 -7.95 -7.73 12.25
N ASP A 5 -7.30 -7.88 13.37
CA ASP A 5 -7.96 -7.96 14.67
C ASP A 5 -8.29 -6.55 15.15
N LEU A 6 -9.54 -6.29 15.53
CA LEU A 6 -9.98 -4.99 16.06
C LEU A 6 -9.95 -4.93 17.61
N ALA A 7 -9.46 -5.97 18.28
CA ALA A 7 -9.24 -5.92 19.72
C ALA A 7 -8.00 -5.05 20.02
N LEU A 8 -8.20 -3.94 20.74
CA LEU A 8 -7.13 -2.96 21.00
C LEU A 8 -5.95 -3.53 21.75
N GLU A 9 -6.19 -4.49 22.63
CA GLU A 9 -5.17 -5.21 23.42
C GLU A 9 -4.20 -6.01 22.55
N ASN A 10 -4.59 -6.40 21.34
CA ASN A 10 -3.75 -7.12 20.39
C ASN A 10 -2.87 -6.18 19.52
N HIS A 11 -2.91 -4.86 19.82
CA HIS A 11 -2.16 -3.81 19.13
C HIS A 11 -1.22 -3.04 20.07
N ASP A 12 -0.79 -3.68 21.15
CA ASP A 12 0.26 -3.14 22.02
C ASP A 12 1.64 -3.45 21.45
N TYR A 13 2.07 -2.58 20.54
CA TYR A 13 3.38 -2.66 19.90
C TYR A 13 4.41 -1.78 20.63
N PRO A 14 5.71 -2.12 20.56
CA PRO A 14 6.78 -1.23 21.02
C PRO A 14 6.68 0.15 20.35
N ASP A 15 7.14 1.20 21.04
CA ASP A 15 7.02 2.61 20.62
C ASP A 15 7.65 2.91 19.25
N PHE A 16 8.63 2.10 18.82
CA PHE A 16 9.25 2.25 17.51
C PHE A 16 8.44 1.60 16.36
N LEU A 17 7.32 0.93 16.67
CA LEU A 17 6.44 0.31 15.67
C LEU A 17 5.12 1.04 15.56
N SER A 18 4.78 1.38 14.32
CA SER A 18 3.45 1.86 13.94
C SER A 18 2.71 0.79 13.13
N TYR A 19 1.39 0.86 13.11
CA TYR A 19 0.57 -0.10 12.38
C TYR A 19 -0.57 0.56 11.61
N CYS A 20 -1.05 -0.13 10.57
CA CYS A 20 -2.35 0.14 9.96
C CYS A 20 -3.35 -0.88 10.47
N VAL A 21 -4.52 -0.43 10.91
CA VAL A 21 -5.63 -1.33 11.24
C VAL A 21 -6.16 -1.97 9.97
N GLY A 22 -6.23 -3.30 9.92
CA GLY A 22 -6.68 -4.05 8.75
C GLY A 22 -8.14 -4.49 8.86
N LEU A 23 -8.81 -4.63 7.72
CA LEU A 23 -10.14 -5.23 7.64
C LEU A 23 -10.07 -6.53 6.83
N ASP A 24 -10.69 -7.58 7.35
CA ASP A 24 -10.97 -8.82 6.62
C ASP A 24 -12.36 -8.78 5.96
N ASP A 25 -12.76 -9.89 5.31
CA ASP A 25 -14.08 -9.99 4.68
C ASP A 25 -15.23 -9.76 5.67
N GLY A 26 -15.18 -10.38 6.84
CA GLY A 26 -16.23 -10.25 7.85
C GLY A 26 -16.40 -8.82 8.32
N LEU A 27 -15.29 -8.16 8.63
CA LEU A 27 -15.27 -6.77 9.08
C LEU A 27 -15.69 -5.79 7.98
N ALA A 28 -15.33 -6.04 6.72
CA ALA A 28 -15.75 -5.21 5.61
C ALA A 28 -17.26 -5.29 5.37
N TRP A 29 -17.85 -6.48 5.41
CA TRP A 29 -19.29 -6.65 5.24
C TRP A 29 -20.13 -6.18 6.42
N SER A 30 -19.55 -6.12 7.63
CA SER A 30 -20.15 -5.52 8.83
C SER A 30 -19.56 -4.14 9.15
N LEU A 31 -19.26 -3.35 8.13
CA LEU A 31 -18.54 -2.08 8.29
C LEU A 31 -19.26 -1.10 9.26
N PRO A 32 -20.60 -0.93 9.22
CA PRO A 32 -21.27 -0.05 10.17
C PRO A 32 -20.98 -0.40 11.64
N GLU A 33 -20.92 -1.69 11.97
CA GLU A 33 -20.62 -2.17 13.32
C GLU A 33 -19.12 -2.06 13.65
N SER A 34 -18.27 -2.14 12.64
CA SER A 34 -16.81 -2.08 12.79
C SER A 34 -16.27 -0.65 12.90
N LEU A 35 -16.95 0.35 12.34
CA LEU A 35 -16.50 1.74 12.32
C LEU A 35 -16.14 2.30 13.71
N PRO A 36 -16.94 2.09 14.79
CA PRO A 36 -16.58 2.59 16.11
C PRO A 36 -15.29 1.97 16.66
N LEU A 37 -14.99 0.71 16.30
CA LEU A 37 -13.76 0.04 16.69
C LEU A 37 -12.57 0.59 15.91
N ILE A 38 -12.73 0.78 14.60
CA ILE A 38 -11.70 1.39 13.73
C ILE A 38 -11.39 2.81 14.21
N GLU A 39 -12.40 3.60 14.58
CA GLU A 39 -12.22 4.94 15.14
C GLU A 39 -11.36 4.92 16.41
N ARG A 40 -11.57 3.94 17.30
CA ARG A 40 -10.73 3.77 18.50
C ARG A 40 -9.27 3.50 18.16
N HIS A 41 -9.00 2.71 17.11
CA HIS A 41 -7.63 2.52 16.59
C HIS A 41 -7.06 3.82 16.04
N LEU A 42 -7.82 4.53 15.20
CA LEU A 42 -7.35 5.77 14.58
C LEU A 42 -7.06 6.89 15.59
N LYS A 43 -7.62 6.85 16.79
CA LYS A 43 -7.29 7.75 17.89
C LYS A 43 -5.92 7.46 18.53
N ARG A 44 -5.35 6.27 18.33
CA ARG A 44 -4.01 5.93 18.86
C ARG A 44 -2.92 6.58 18.01
N GLN A 45 -1.88 7.06 18.66
CA GLN A 45 -0.75 7.70 17.98
C GLN A 45 0.00 6.73 17.06
N ASN A 46 0.19 5.48 17.51
CA ASN A 46 0.89 4.46 16.75
C ASN A 46 0.03 3.73 15.69
N CYS A 47 -1.28 3.98 15.61
CA CYS A 47 -2.10 3.59 14.47
C CYS A 47 -1.99 4.66 13.38
N VAL A 48 -1.29 4.40 12.31
CA VAL A 48 -0.93 5.40 11.28
C VAL A 48 -1.78 5.32 10.02
N GLY A 49 -2.69 4.35 9.91
CA GLY A 49 -3.53 4.20 8.73
C GLY A 49 -4.50 3.02 8.82
N ILE A 50 -5.18 2.79 7.71
CA ILE A 50 -6.07 1.65 7.49
C ILE A 50 -5.46 0.77 6.39
N LYS A 51 -5.61 -0.56 6.47
CA LYS A 51 -5.23 -1.49 5.40
C LYS A 51 -6.42 -2.27 4.90
N LEU A 52 -6.66 -2.22 3.58
CA LEU A 52 -7.66 -3.00 2.87
C LEU A 52 -7.00 -4.09 2.03
N TYR A 53 -7.71 -5.21 1.86
CA TYR A 53 -7.20 -6.41 1.18
C TYR A 53 -8.12 -6.87 0.03
N PRO A 54 -8.49 -5.97 -0.93
CA PRO A 54 -9.26 -6.41 -2.09
C PRO A 54 -8.49 -7.48 -2.85
N GLY A 55 -9.21 -8.42 -3.43
CA GLY A 55 -8.61 -9.61 -4.06
C GLY A 55 -8.56 -10.81 -3.13
N TYR A 56 -8.00 -10.66 -1.95
CA TYR A 56 -8.17 -11.63 -0.84
C TYR A 56 -9.59 -11.56 -0.28
N CYS A 57 -10.09 -10.36 -0.10
CA CYS A 57 -11.48 -10.05 0.20
C CYS A 57 -12.22 -9.67 -1.08
N HIS A 58 -13.47 -10.09 -1.25
CA HIS A 58 -14.18 -10.01 -2.52
C HIS A 58 -15.08 -8.76 -2.62
N TYR A 59 -14.47 -7.57 -2.54
CA TYR A 59 -15.11 -6.27 -2.70
C TYR A 59 -14.27 -5.34 -3.58
N TYR A 60 -14.90 -4.37 -4.20
CA TYR A 60 -14.21 -3.25 -4.83
C TYR A 60 -14.02 -2.12 -3.81
N VAL A 61 -12.84 -1.52 -3.78
CA VAL A 61 -12.57 -0.38 -2.88
C VAL A 61 -13.36 0.88 -3.23
N GLY A 62 -13.89 0.96 -4.45
CA GLY A 62 -14.83 2.00 -4.88
C GLY A 62 -16.28 1.76 -4.46
N ASP A 63 -16.63 0.62 -3.83
CA ASP A 63 -17.98 0.33 -3.41
C ASP A 63 -18.47 1.35 -2.37
N GLU A 64 -19.75 1.76 -2.48
CA GLU A 64 -20.38 2.79 -1.63
C GLU A 64 -20.30 2.49 -0.15
N MET A 65 -20.27 1.21 0.22
CA MET A 65 -20.16 0.77 1.61
C MET A 65 -18.91 1.29 2.31
N PHE A 66 -17.83 1.62 1.57
CA PHE A 66 -16.58 2.15 2.14
C PHE A 66 -16.59 3.67 2.36
N ALA A 67 -17.60 4.40 1.86
CA ALA A 67 -17.66 5.86 2.03
C ALA A 67 -17.52 6.31 3.50
N PRO A 68 -18.23 5.72 4.49
CA PRO A 68 -18.05 6.11 5.89
C PRO A 68 -16.63 5.85 6.43
N LEU A 69 -15.95 4.80 5.94
CA LEU A 69 -14.57 4.49 6.30
C LEU A 69 -13.61 5.55 5.76
N TYR A 70 -13.81 5.97 4.51
CA TYR A 70 -12.98 7.00 3.87
C TYR A 70 -13.18 8.37 4.51
N GLU A 71 -14.42 8.74 4.85
CA GLU A 71 -14.68 9.96 5.62
C GLU A 71 -13.98 9.94 6.99
N LEU A 72 -13.99 8.78 7.65
CA LEU A 72 -13.30 8.61 8.93
C LEU A 72 -11.78 8.73 8.77
N ALA A 73 -11.20 8.10 7.72
CA ALA A 73 -9.78 8.21 7.39
C ALA A 73 -9.38 9.66 7.11
N GLY A 74 -10.18 10.37 6.32
CA GLY A 74 -9.98 11.80 6.01
C GLY A 74 -10.05 12.67 7.26
N PHE A 75 -11.03 12.45 8.15
CA PHE A 75 -11.15 13.17 9.41
C PHE A 75 -9.91 13.04 10.30
N PHE A 76 -9.37 11.82 10.44
CA PHE A 76 -8.13 11.56 11.18
C PHE A 76 -6.87 11.88 10.37
N GLN A 77 -7.00 12.24 9.10
CA GLN A 77 -5.90 12.49 8.18
C GLN A 77 -4.89 11.33 8.11
N LYS A 78 -5.41 10.10 8.10
CA LYS A 78 -4.64 8.86 8.04
C LYS A 78 -4.88 8.15 6.72
N PRO A 79 -3.82 7.67 6.04
CA PRO A 79 -3.95 7.06 4.72
C PRO A 79 -4.67 5.71 4.78
N VAL A 80 -5.24 5.35 3.63
CA VAL A 80 -5.79 4.02 3.37
C VAL A 80 -4.86 3.28 2.41
N ALA A 81 -4.10 2.32 2.94
CA ALA A 81 -3.26 1.43 2.16
C ALA A 81 -4.12 0.28 1.60
N ILE A 82 -4.03 0.06 0.29
CA ILE A 82 -4.86 -0.89 -0.44
C ILE A 82 -3.95 -1.93 -1.09
N HIS A 83 -4.20 -3.21 -0.79
CA HIS A 83 -3.56 -4.29 -1.53
C HIS A 83 -3.94 -4.17 -3.01
N THR A 84 -2.96 -4.08 -3.89
CA THR A 84 -3.15 -4.09 -5.34
C THR A 84 -2.18 -5.08 -5.98
N GLY A 85 -2.54 -5.58 -7.15
CA GLY A 85 -1.70 -6.55 -7.82
C GLY A 85 -2.12 -8.00 -7.62
N GLU A 86 -1.14 -8.89 -7.75
CA GLU A 86 -1.35 -10.32 -7.62
C GLU A 86 -1.73 -10.73 -6.19
N THR A 87 -2.56 -11.76 -6.08
CA THR A 87 -2.95 -12.36 -4.80
C THR A 87 -2.35 -13.76 -4.68
N ALA A 88 -1.74 -14.06 -3.53
CA ALA A 88 -1.24 -15.41 -3.25
C ALA A 88 -2.41 -16.38 -3.05
N GLY A 89 -2.26 -17.58 -3.61
CA GLY A 89 -3.21 -18.68 -3.44
C GLY A 89 -4.42 -18.63 -4.40
N GLN A 90 -5.17 -19.75 -4.42
CA GLN A 90 -6.22 -19.98 -5.43
C GLN A 90 -7.56 -19.30 -5.11
N LEU A 91 -7.78 -18.84 -3.89
CA LEU A 91 -9.04 -18.23 -3.46
C LEU A 91 -9.10 -16.74 -3.79
N GLY A 92 -7.96 -16.12 -4.06
CA GLY A 92 -7.89 -14.71 -4.45
C GLY A 92 -8.55 -14.44 -5.80
N ARG A 93 -9.18 -13.27 -5.93
CA ARG A 93 -9.82 -12.82 -7.18
C ARG A 93 -9.21 -11.52 -7.65
N LEU A 94 -8.35 -11.62 -8.64
CA LEU A 94 -7.51 -10.54 -9.18
C LEU A 94 -8.30 -9.30 -9.61
N LYS A 95 -9.54 -9.46 -10.06
CA LYS A 95 -10.37 -8.33 -10.50
C LYS A 95 -10.60 -7.27 -9.41
N TYR A 96 -10.57 -7.67 -8.14
CA TYR A 96 -10.78 -6.75 -7.01
C TYR A 96 -9.50 -6.00 -6.62
N SER A 97 -8.32 -6.59 -6.86
CA SER A 97 -7.02 -6.00 -6.55
C SER A 97 -6.38 -5.25 -7.72
N HIS A 98 -7.11 -5.09 -8.83
CA HIS A 98 -6.63 -4.34 -9.99
C HIS A 98 -6.47 -2.85 -9.64
N PRO A 99 -5.34 -2.18 -9.97
CA PRO A 99 -5.07 -0.78 -9.59
C PRO A 99 -6.16 0.21 -9.99
N LEU A 100 -6.83 0.02 -11.13
CA LEU A 100 -7.91 0.90 -11.59
C LEU A 100 -9.10 0.97 -10.62
N THR A 101 -9.28 -0.03 -9.74
CA THR A 101 -10.34 0.01 -8.72
C THR A 101 -10.10 1.13 -7.70
N VAL A 102 -8.85 1.54 -7.51
CA VAL A 102 -8.48 2.62 -6.60
C VAL A 102 -8.75 4.00 -7.22
N ASP A 103 -8.74 4.12 -8.54
CA ASP A 103 -9.06 5.37 -9.23
C ASP A 103 -10.45 5.89 -8.89
N ASP A 104 -11.44 4.98 -8.81
CA ASP A 104 -12.81 5.32 -8.44
C ASP A 104 -12.89 5.90 -7.02
N ALA A 105 -12.23 5.26 -6.06
CA ALA A 105 -12.17 5.72 -4.67
C ALA A 105 -11.42 7.06 -4.57
N ALA A 106 -10.25 7.18 -5.20
CA ALA A 106 -9.42 8.37 -5.15
C ALA A 106 -10.12 9.60 -5.74
N SER A 107 -10.84 9.42 -6.86
CA SER A 107 -11.59 10.50 -7.51
C SER A 107 -12.78 10.98 -6.69
N ARG A 108 -13.45 10.08 -5.97
CA ARG A 108 -14.62 10.39 -5.13
C ARG A 108 -14.25 10.99 -3.78
N PHE A 109 -13.07 10.63 -3.24
CA PHE A 109 -12.59 11.07 -1.93
C PHE A 109 -11.23 11.78 -2.06
N PRO A 110 -11.17 12.96 -2.71
CA PRO A 110 -9.91 13.66 -2.99
C PRO A 110 -9.19 14.16 -1.72
N HIS A 111 -9.88 14.21 -0.58
CA HIS A 111 -9.32 14.58 0.72
C HIS A 111 -8.71 13.41 1.50
N VAL A 112 -8.82 12.18 0.96
CA VAL A 112 -8.26 10.96 1.55
C VAL A 112 -6.99 10.58 0.81
N GLN A 113 -5.92 10.29 1.55
CA GLN A 113 -4.68 9.75 1.00
C GLN A 113 -4.82 8.23 0.80
N PHE A 114 -4.64 7.75 -0.41
CA PHE A 114 -4.58 6.32 -0.73
C PHE A 114 -3.16 5.88 -1.01
N VAL A 115 -2.84 4.62 -0.71
CA VAL A 115 -1.54 4.01 -1.03
C VAL A 115 -1.77 2.70 -1.76
N LEU A 116 -1.35 2.62 -3.04
CA LEU A 116 -1.30 1.39 -3.82
C LEU A 116 -0.16 0.52 -3.28
N CYS A 117 -0.45 -0.60 -2.63
CA CYS A 117 0.60 -1.54 -2.26
C CYS A 117 1.11 -2.30 -3.49
N HIS A 118 2.41 -2.64 -3.48
CA HIS A 118 3.07 -3.45 -4.51
C HIS A 118 3.12 -2.82 -5.91
N PHE A 119 2.92 -1.49 -6.00
CA PHE A 119 2.84 -0.77 -7.28
C PHE A 119 1.94 -1.49 -8.30
N GLY A 120 0.88 -2.15 -7.83
CA GLY A 120 -0.08 -2.87 -8.66
C GLY A 120 0.47 -4.07 -9.44
N ASN A 121 1.67 -4.56 -9.12
CA ASN A 121 2.33 -5.64 -9.85
C ASN A 121 1.41 -6.86 -10.04
N PRO A 122 1.21 -7.39 -11.28
CA PRO A 122 1.92 -7.07 -12.53
C PRO A 122 1.30 -5.95 -13.39
N TRP A 123 0.21 -5.28 -12.99
CA TRP A 123 -0.45 -4.21 -13.76
C TRP A 123 0.24 -2.86 -13.58
N LEU A 124 1.55 -2.82 -13.86
CA LEU A 124 2.39 -1.64 -13.63
C LEU A 124 1.93 -0.41 -14.40
N VAL A 125 1.46 -0.60 -15.65
CA VAL A 125 0.96 0.49 -16.50
C VAL A 125 -0.28 1.16 -15.93
N ASP A 126 -1.21 0.36 -15.41
CA ASP A 126 -2.44 0.88 -14.82
C ASP A 126 -2.18 1.56 -13.48
N ALA A 127 -1.29 0.98 -12.66
CA ALA A 127 -0.85 1.60 -11.41
C ALA A 127 -0.16 2.96 -11.66
N ALA A 128 0.70 3.03 -12.66
CA ALA A 128 1.36 4.28 -13.07
C ALA A 128 0.36 5.33 -13.53
N ALA A 129 -0.68 4.93 -14.29
CA ALA A 129 -1.74 5.84 -14.74
C ALA A 129 -2.56 6.39 -13.57
N VAL A 130 -2.95 5.52 -12.61
CA VAL A 130 -3.69 5.93 -11.40
C VAL A 130 -2.86 6.89 -10.56
N LEU A 131 -1.57 6.60 -10.36
CA LEU A 131 -0.64 7.43 -9.60
C LEU A 131 -0.41 8.79 -10.27
N ALA A 132 -0.25 8.82 -11.61
CA ALA A 132 -0.04 10.05 -12.36
C ALA A 132 -1.27 10.96 -12.35
N LYS A 133 -2.48 10.38 -12.42
CA LYS A 133 -3.75 11.10 -12.47
C LYS A 133 -4.15 11.69 -11.11
N ASN A 134 -3.97 10.94 -10.03
CA ASN A 134 -4.54 11.27 -8.73
C ASN A 134 -3.47 11.76 -7.75
N GLU A 135 -3.49 13.04 -7.38
CA GLU A 135 -2.53 13.63 -6.44
C GLU A 135 -2.62 13.05 -5.02
N ASN A 136 -3.79 12.53 -4.64
CA ASN A 136 -4.05 11.86 -3.37
C ASN A 136 -3.73 10.37 -3.37
N VAL A 137 -3.02 9.87 -4.40
CA VAL A 137 -2.56 8.49 -4.47
C VAL A 137 -1.04 8.44 -4.39
N ALA A 138 -0.53 7.59 -3.51
CA ALA A 138 0.87 7.17 -3.43
C ALA A 138 0.98 5.68 -3.76
N ALA A 139 2.19 5.16 -3.91
CA ALA A 139 2.39 3.73 -4.11
C ALA A 139 3.63 3.24 -3.35
N ASP A 140 3.57 2.03 -2.80
CA ASP A 140 4.76 1.38 -2.25
C ASP A 140 5.34 0.35 -3.22
N LEU A 141 6.63 0.10 -3.08
CA LEU A 141 7.39 -0.85 -3.90
C LEU A 141 7.62 -2.17 -3.15
N SER A 142 6.71 -2.57 -2.25
CA SER A 142 6.82 -3.85 -1.54
C SER A 142 6.41 -5.03 -2.44
N GLY A 143 6.82 -6.25 -2.10
CA GLY A 143 6.33 -7.48 -2.73
C GLY A 143 6.69 -7.68 -4.22
N LEU A 144 7.67 -6.96 -4.77
CA LEU A 144 8.09 -7.12 -6.17
C LEU A 144 9.03 -8.31 -6.38
N LEU A 145 9.63 -8.82 -5.33
CA LEU A 145 10.47 -10.02 -5.29
C LEU A 145 10.19 -10.79 -4.00
N GLU A 146 10.50 -12.08 -4.01
CA GLU A 146 10.33 -12.99 -2.86
C GLU A 146 11.64 -13.71 -2.52
N GLY A 147 11.75 -14.24 -1.29
CA GLY A 147 12.86 -15.06 -0.83
C GLY A 147 14.16 -14.29 -0.62
N GLN A 148 15.25 -14.87 -1.04
CA GLN A 148 16.60 -14.26 -0.99
C GLN A 148 17.29 -14.43 -2.36
N PRO A 149 16.81 -13.72 -3.40
CA PRO A 149 17.35 -13.88 -4.75
C PRO A 149 18.76 -13.31 -4.88
N ASN A 150 19.51 -13.85 -5.84
CA ASN A 150 20.76 -13.25 -6.32
C ASN A 150 20.41 -12.05 -7.21
N LEU A 151 20.74 -10.84 -6.81
CA LEU A 151 20.38 -9.64 -7.55
C LEU A 151 21.06 -9.54 -8.92
N GLU A 152 22.28 -10.06 -9.08
CA GLU A 152 22.95 -10.04 -10.39
C GLU A 152 22.19 -10.93 -11.40
N GLU A 153 21.68 -12.07 -10.94
CA GLU A 153 20.83 -12.93 -11.76
C GLU A 153 19.50 -12.26 -12.08
N ILE A 154 18.82 -11.65 -11.09
CA ILE A 154 17.56 -10.93 -11.30
C ILE A 154 17.73 -9.83 -12.35
N PHE A 155 18.73 -8.96 -12.22
CA PHE A 155 18.95 -7.87 -13.16
C PHE A 155 19.37 -8.34 -14.56
N ARG A 156 20.00 -9.51 -14.68
CA ARG A 156 20.35 -10.13 -15.96
C ARG A 156 19.17 -10.87 -16.59
N ASP A 157 18.55 -11.80 -15.83
CA ASP A 157 17.62 -12.78 -16.37
C ASP A 157 16.19 -12.24 -16.43
N SER A 158 15.85 -11.27 -15.56
CA SER A 158 14.57 -10.56 -15.54
C SER A 158 14.69 -9.10 -16.03
N ALA A 159 15.66 -8.82 -16.92
CA ALA A 159 15.92 -7.47 -17.40
C ALA A 159 14.67 -6.79 -18.01
N GLY A 160 13.79 -7.56 -18.67
CA GLY A 160 12.53 -7.05 -19.20
C GLY A 160 11.56 -6.55 -18.11
N TYR A 161 11.44 -7.31 -17.01
CA TYR A 161 10.63 -6.90 -15.87
C TYR A 161 11.20 -5.65 -15.18
N ILE A 162 12.52 -5.62 -14.98
CA ILE A 162 13.21 -4.44 -14.41
C ILE A 162 12.98 -3.20 -15.30
N ALA A 163 13.10 -3.34 -16.60
CA ALA A 163 12.85 -2.26 -17.54
C ALA A 163 11.39 -1.78 -17.50
N GLN A 164 10.42 -2.68 -17.34
CA GLN A 164 9.01 -2.32 -17.16
C GLN A 164 8.81 -1.51 -15.88
N LEU A 165 9.32 -1.95 -14.74
CA LEU A 165 9.25 -1.20 -13.48
C LEU A 165 9.83 0.21 -13.62
N GLN A 166 11.04 0.33 -14.19
CA GLN A 166 11.69 1.64 -14.40
C GLN A 166 10.90 2.53 -15.35
N THR A 167 10.38 1.97 -16.45
CA THR A 167 9.59 2.71 -17.43
C THR A 167 8.33 3.31 -16.80
N TRP A 168 7.57 2.52 -16.05
CA TRP A 168 6.29 2.96 -15.51
C TRP A 168 6.45 3.84 -14.26
N LEU A 169 7.49 3.64 -13.47
CA LEU A 169 7.88 4.59 -12.42
C LEU A 169 8.28 5.94 -13.01
N GLN A 170 9.06 5.93 -14.09
CA GLN A 170 9.45 7.16 -14.79
C GLN A 170 8.25 7.84 -15.45
N TYR A 171 7.34 7.08 -16.06
CA TYR A 171 6.11 7.61 -16.65
C TYR A 171 5.24 8.31 -15.62
N ALA A 172 5.01 7.67 -14.46
CA ALA A 172 4.25 8.27 -13.36
C ALA A 172 4.91 9.57 -12.86
N GLY A 173 6.25 9.61 -12.84
CA GLY A 173 7.03 10.81 -12.46
C GLY A 173 6.87 11.23 -11.00
N ALA A 174 6.08 10.52 -10.21
CA ALA A 174 5.63 10.88 -8.87
C ALA A 174 6.55 10.31 -7.78
N TYR A 175 7.86 10.49 -7.92
CA TYR A 175 8.84 9.96 -6.95
C TYR A 175 8.69 10.53 -5.53
N ASP A 176 8.03 11.66 -5.37
CA ASP A 176 7.62 12.24 -4.10
C ASP A 176 6.44 11.49 -3.44
N ARG A 177 5.82 10.53 -4.13
CA ARG A 177 4.71 9.70 -3.66
C ARG A 177 4.98 8.19 -3.79
N ILE A 178 6.23 7.81 -4.08
CA ILE A 178 6.70 6.43 -4.04
C ILE A 178 7.30 6.15 -2.67
N LEU A 179 6.94 5.00 -2.07
CA LEU A 179 7.41 4.57 -0.77
C LEU A 179 8.21 3.27 -0.87
N TYR A 180 9.26 3.18 -0.06
CA TYR A 180 9.91 1.91 0.20
C TYR A 180 9.05 1.05 1.11
N GLY A 181 8.88 -0.23 0.74
CA GLY A 181 8.25 -1.27 1.53
C GLY A 181 8.86 -2.62 1.18
N THR A 182 8.72 -3.63 2.03
CA THR A 182 9.32 -4.95 1.81
C THR A 182 8.31 -6.08 1.65
N ASP A 183 7.14 -5.95 2.25
CA ASP A 183 6.19 -7.04 2.44
C ASP A 183 6.79 -8.20 3.27
N TRP A 184 7.67 -7.84 4.24
CA TRP A 184 8.25 -8.83 5.16
C TRP A 184 7.12 -9.66 5.81
N PRO A 185 7.26 -11.01 5.98
CA PRO A 185 8.52 -11.77 5.92
C PRO A 185 8.81 -12.47 4.56
N ILE A 186 8.11 -12.17 3.49
CA ILE A 186 8.27 -12.88 2.21
C ILE A 186 9.63 -12.66 1.53
N ILE A 187 10.37 -11.63 1.93
CA ILE A 187 11.65 -11.25 1.34
C ILE A 187 12.72 -10.98 2.41
N HIS A 188 13.98 -11.26 2.10
CA HIS A 188 15.12 -10.87 2.93
C HIS A 188 15.37 -9.35 2.81
N ILE A 189 15.21 -8.61 3.92
CA ILE A 189 15.18 -7.15 3.96
C ILE A 189 16.42 -6.50 3.33
N LYS A 190 17.64 -6.98 3.67
CA LYS A 190 18.88 -6.39 3.13
C LYS A 190 18.99 -6.56 1.62
N THR A 191 18.57 -7.71 1.10
CA THR A 191 18.55 -7.97 -0.35
C THR A 191 17.54 -7.06 -1.02
N TYR A 192 16.37 -6.89 -0.44
CA TYR A 192 15.32 -6.03 -0.99
C TYR A 192 15.71 -4.55 -0.98
N LEU A 193 16.34 -4.08 0.08
CA LEU A 193 16.89 -2.72 0.15
C LEU A 193 17.88 -2.47 -1.01
N ALA A 194 18.80 -3.41 -1.25
CA ALA A 194 19.76 -3.29 -2.34
C ALA A 194 19.07 -3.34 -3.73
N PHE A 195 18.01 -4.14 -3.88
CA PHE A 195 17.19 -4.19 -5.10
C PHE A 195 16.53 -2.84 -5.40
N ILE A 196 15.81 -2.27 -4.44
CA ILE A 196 15.11 -1.00 -4.64
C ILE A 196 16.11 0.15 -4.86
N ARG A 197 17.26 0.15 -4.20
CA ARG A 197 18.34 1.13 -4.47
C ARG A 197 18.83 1.09 -5.91
N ARG A 198 18.90 -0.08 -6.54
CA ARG A 198 19.28 -0.20 -7.96
C ARG A 198 18.16 0.17 -8.92
N LEU A 199 16.90 0.01 -8.47
CA LEU A 199 15.71 0.29 -9.27
C LEU A 199 15.45 1.81 -9.37
N ILE A 200 15.59 2.55 -8.26
CA ILE A 200 15.26 3.96 -8.14
C ILE A 200 16.51 4.84 -8.40
N PRO A 201 16.39 5.93 -9.19
CA PRO A 201 17.49 6.88 -9.36
C PRO A 201 17.96 7.49 -8.02
N GLU A 202 19.27 7.57 -7.81
CA GLU A 202 19.90 7.98 -6.54
C GLU A 202 19.35 9.29 -5.97
N LYS A 203 19.08 10.27 -6.85
CA LYS A 203 18.53 11.58 -6.44
C LYS A 203 17.16 11.52 -5.73
N TYR A 204 16.46 10.38 -5.80
CA TYR A 204 15.17 10.16 -5.13
C TYR A 204 15.27 9.23 -3.92
N HIS A 205 16.47 8.74 -3.56
CA HIS A 205 16.61 7.77 -2.47
C HIS A 205 16.09 8.30 -1.15
N GLU A 206 16.45 9.52 -0.75
CA GLU A 206 15.99 10.10 0.52
C GLU A 206 14.46 10.16 0.58
N ALA A 207 13.84 10.68 -0.48
CA ALA A 207 12.39 10.75 -0.57
C ALA A 207 11.73 9.37 -0.49
N VAL A 208 12.17 8.41 -1.30
CA VAL A 208 11.55 7.07 -1.40
C VAL A 208 11.78 6.23 -0.15
N PHE A 209 12.97 6.30 0.45
CA PHE A 209 13.31 5.44 1.60
C PHE A 209 12.89 6.02 2.95
N PHE A 210 12.56 7.32 3.02
CA PHE A 210 12.25 7.95 4.29
C PHE A 210 11.18 9.05 4.21
N GLU A 211 11.43 10.16 3.51
CA GLU A 211 10.63 11.39 3.60
C GLU A 211 9.16 11.15 3.22
N ASN A 212 8.91 10.39 2.15
CA ASN A 212 7.55 10.14 1.68
C ASN A 212 6.72 9.37 2.71
N ALA A 213 7.28 8.31 3.31
CA ALA A 213 6.59 7.54 4.34
C ALA A 213 6.34 8.41 5.59
N ASN A 214 7.34 9.18 6.02
CA ASN A 214 7.21 10.09 7.15
C ASN A 214 6.06 11.10 6.91
N ARG A 215 5.99 11.70 5.74
CA ARG A 215 4.96 12.69 5.37
C ARG A 215 3.59 12.05 5.20
N ILE A 216 3.47 10.97 4.42
CA ILE A 216 2.20 10.34 4.06
C ILE A 216 1.53 9.70 5.28
N TYR A 217 2.29 8.99 6.10
CA TYR A 217 1.81 8.36 7.34
C TYR A 217 1.90 9.27 8.57
N ARG A 218 2.43 10.50 8.41
CA ARG A 218 2.58 11.50 9.49
C ARG A 218 3.29 10.95 10.71
N LEU A 219 4.45 10.32 10.50
CA LEU A 219 5.17 9.64 11.56
C LEU A 219 5.85 10.60 12.54
N GLY A 220 6.15 11.84 12.11
CA GLY A 220 6.77 12.86 12.95
C GLY A 220 8.24 12.62 13.23
N LEU A 221 8.94 11.95 12.30
CA LEU A 221 10.36 11.59 12.41
C LEU A 221 11.26 12.64 11.74
#